data_995aef6b9edca30739679aa3e9397ced
#
_entry.id   995aef6b9edca30739679aa3e9397ced
#
_cell.length_a   1.000
_cell.length_b   1.000
_cell.length_c   1.000
_cell.angle_alpha   90.00
_cell.angle_beta   90.00
_cell.angle_gamma   90.00
#
_symmetry.space_group_name_H-M   'P 1'
#
loop_
_entity.id
_entity.type
_entity.pdbx_description
1 polymer ?
#
loop_
_entity_poly.entity_id
_entity_poly.type
_entity_poly.pdbx_seq_one_letter_code
_entity_poly.pdbx_strand_id
1 'polypeptide(L)'
;FALPEYNQAASDETAVLFGIRKERACAPRLNSGLFTAMKEMGDVEGIFVGHDHDDDYAVMWHGVLLAYGRYTGGDTVYNNLPNGARVIELTEGEKGFRSWIRLKDNHIEQEVKFPESFLKPRK
;
A
#
# COMPACT_ATOMS: atom_id res chain seq x y z
N PHE A 1 -5.68 -8.83 -5.71
CA PHE A 1 -6.85 -7.92 -5.62
C PHE A 1 -6.88 -7.24 -4.27
N ALA A 2 -7.24 -5.96 -4.27
CA ALA A 2 -7.39 -5.17 -3.06
C ALA A 2 -8.64 -5.56 -2.26
N LEU A 3 -8.61 -5.26 -0.97
CA LEU A 3 -9.80 -5.35 -0.13
C LEU A 3 -10.64 -4.05 -0.27
N PRO A 4 -11.96 -4.10 0.03
CA PRO A 4 -12.81 -2.90 -0.04
C PRO A 4 -12.29 -1.73 0.80
N GLU A 5 -11.60 -1.99 1.90
CA GLU A 5 -11.03 -0.97 2.77
C GLU A 5 -10.00 -0.08 2.07
N TYR A 6 -9.36 -0.56 1.00
CA TYR A 6 -8.44 0.26 0.21
C TYR A 6 -9.12 1.52 -0.33
N ASN A 7 -10.34 1.36 -0.86
CA ASN A 7 -11.09 2.51 -1.38
C ASN A 7 -11.53 3.44 -0.26
N GLN A 8 -11.91 2.89 0.89
CA GLN A 8 -12.29 3.69 2.05
C GLN A 8 -11.12 4.54 2.53
N ALA A 9 -9.97 3.91 2.73
CA ALA A 9 -8.78 4.60 3.21
C ALA A 9 -8.28 5.65 2.23
N ALA A 10 -8.24 5.32 0.94
CA ALA A 10 -7.73 6.23 -0.09
C ALA A 10 -8.68 7.41 -0.35
N SER A 11 -9.95 7.29 0.00
CA SER A 11 -10.94 8.36 -0.14
C SER A 11 -11.03 9.25 1.12
N ASP A 12 -10.36 8.89 2.20
CA ASP A 12 -10.33 9.69 3.42
C ASP A 12 -9.33 10.83 3.25
N GLU A 13 -9.84 12.05 3.11
CA GLU A 13 -9.02 13.26 2.92
C GLU A 13 -8.10 13.55 4.11
N THR A 14 -8.38 12.94 5.26
CA THR A 14 -7.56 13.13 6.46
C THR A 14 -6.41 12.13 6.55
N ALA A 15 -6.40 11.10 5.73
CA ALA A 15 -5.35 10.09 5.73
C ALA A 15 -4.10 10.59 4.99
N VAL A 16 -2.93 10.14 5.45
CA VAL A 16 -1.66 10.40 4.76
C VAL A 16 -1.47 9.30 3.72
N LEU A 17 -1.42 9.69 2.46
CA LEU A 17 -1.28 8.77 1.34
C LEU A 17 0.02 9.09 0.58
N PHE A 18 0.83 8.07 0.35
CA PHE A 18 2.03 8.17 -0.49
C PHE A 18 1.77 7.42 -1.78
N GLY A 19 2.22 8.00 -2.89
CA GLY A 19 2.13 7.35 -4.18
C GLY A 19 0.98 7.84 -5.05
N ILE A 20 0.63 7.04 -6.05
CA ILE A 20 -0.30 7.42 -7.11
C ILE A 20 -1.57 6.57 -7.02
N ARG A 21 -2.71 7.25 -7.05
CA ARG A 21 -4.03 6.62 -7.18
C ARG A 21 -4.73 7.21 -8.39
N LYS A 22 -4.75 6.46 -9.48
CA LYS A 22 -5.40 6.88 -10.72
C LYS A 22 -6.68 6.10 -11.00
N GLU A 23 -6.94 5.03 -10.28
CA GLU A 23 -8.15 4.25 -10.43
C GLU A 23 -8.66 3.81 -9.08
N ARG A 24 -9.94 3.48 -9.05
CA ARG A 24 -10.56 2.87 -7.90
C ARG A 24 -10.01 1.45 -7.73
N ALA A 25 -9.72 1.04 -6.51
CA ALA A 25 -9.28 -0.33 -6.23
C ALA A 25 -10.35 -1.32 -6.68
N CYS A 26 -9.95 -2.33 -7.44
CA CYS A 26 -10.83 -3.39 -7.91
C CYS A 26 -11.00 -4.42 -6.79
N ALA A 27 -11.92 -4.15 -5.88
CA ALA A 27 -12.18 -4.99 -4.72
C ALA A 27 -13.39 -5.90 -4.97
N PRO A 28 -13.52 -7.03 -4.24
CA PRO A 28 -14.69 -7.89 -4.34
C PRO A 28 -15.97 -7.12 -4.00
N ARG A 29 -17.08 -7.51 -4.62
CA ARG A 29 -18.40 -6.91 -4.35
C ARG A 29 -18.85 -7.19 -2.91
N LEU A 30 -18.51 -8.36 -2.40
CA LEU A 30 -18.82 -8.75 -1.04
C LEU A 30 -17.60 -8.57 -0.16
N ASN A 31 -17.76 -7.87 0.95
CA ASN A 31 -16.72 -7.78 1.96
C ASN A 31 -16.77 -9.03 2.81
N SER A 32 -15.74 -9.88 2.71
CA SER A 32 -15.67 -11.13 3.46
C SER A 32 -15.33 -10.92 4.94
N GLY A 33 -15.00 -9.69 5.34
CA GLY A 33 -14.58 -9.40 6.70
C GLY A 33 -13.11 -9.69 6.97
N LEU A 34 -12.29 -9.89 5.94
CA LEU A 34 -10.88 -10.22 6.12
C LEU A 34 -10.12 -9.14 6.88
N PHE A 35 -10.33 -7.86 6.55
CA PHE A 35 -9.70 -6.76 7.26
C PHE A 35 -10.08 -6.76 8.75
N THR A 36 -11.35 -6.96 9.06
CA THR A 36 -11.84 -7.04 10.44
C THR A 36 -11.16 -8.17 11.19
N ALA A 37 -11.04 -9.35 10.55
CA ALA A 37 -10.36 -10.50 11.17
C ALA A 37 -8.89 -10.17 11.47
N MET A 38 -8.19 -9.53 10.55
CA MET A 38 -6.81 -9.11 10.75
C MET A 38 -6.68 -8.12 11.91
N LYS A 39 -7.61 -7.18 12.02
CA LYS A 39 -7.63 -6.22 13.13
C LYS A 39 -7.86 -6.90 14.46
N GLU A 40 -8.77 -7.87 14.51
CA GLU A 40 -9.08 -8.62 15.73
C GLU A 40 -7.89 -9.46 16.19
N MET A 41 -7.14 -10.05 15.26
CA MET A 41 -5.93 -10.79 15.59
C MET A 41 -4.84 -9.90 16.18
N GLY A 42 -4.74 -8.66 15.70
CA GLY A 42 -3.90 -7.64 16.30
C GLY A 42 -2.42 -7.67 15.92
N ASP A 43 -1.98 -8.65 15.15
CA ASP A 43 -0.57 -8.84 14.79
C ASP A 43 -0.26 -8.56 13.31
N VAL A 44 -1.24 -8.11 12.54
CA VAL A 44 -1.05 -7.75 11.13
C VAL A 44 -0.72 -6.26 11.03
N GLU A 45 0.45 -5.93 10.52
CA GLU A 45 0.90 -4.54 10.36
C GLU A 45 0.64 -3.99 8.97
N GLY A 46 0.63 -4.84 7.94
CA GLY A 46 0.46 -4.38 6.56
C GLY A 46 -0.16 -5.42 5.65
N ILE A 47 -0.81 -4.93 4.61
CA ILE A 47 -1.41 -5.73 3.55
C ILE A 47 -0.91 -5.18 2.22
N PHE A 48 -0.34 -6.05 1.39
CA PHE A 48 0.25 -5.66 0.10
C PHE A 48 -0.46 -6.39 -1.02
N VAL A 49 -0.88 -5.64 -2.03
CA VAL A 49 -1.70 -6.17 -3.13
C VAL A 49 -1.19 -5.70 -4.49
N GLY A 50 -1.74 -6.26 -5.54
CA GLY A 50 -1.48 -5.87 -6.92
C GLY A 50 -2.77 -5.75 -7.70
N HIS A 51 -2.76 -6.11 -8.98
CA HIS A 51 -3.86 -6.11 -9.94
C HIS A 51 -4.15 -4.74 -10.57
N ASP A 52 -4.27 -3.69 -9.79
CA ASP A 52 -4.66 -2.36 -10.30
C ASP A 52 -3.39 -1.60 -10.70
N HIS A 53 -3.01 -1.69 -11.99
CA HIS A 53 -1.71 -1.23 -12.48
C HIS A 53 -1.49 0.28 -12.40
N ASP A 54 -2.56 1.06 -12.35
CA ASP A 54 -2.48 2.52 -12.26
C ASP A 54 -2.42 3.04 -10.82
N ASP A 55 -2.37 2.13 -9.86
CA ASP A 55 -2.25 2.44 -8.45
C ASP A 55 -0.95 1.90 -7.87
N ASP A 56 -0.23 2.73 -7.13
CA ASP A 56 0.96 2.29 -6.40
C ASP A 56 1.02 2.91 -5.00
N TYR A 57 -0.11 3.33 -4.48
CA TYR A 57 -0.16 4.06 -3.22
C TYR A 57 -0.03 3.17 -1.98
N ALA A 58 0.31 3.83 -0.87
CA ALA A 58 0.30 3.27 0.46
C ALA A 58 -0.42 4.24 1.39
N VAL A 59 -1.34 3.72 2.20
CA VAL A 59 -2.16 4.51 3.13
C VAL A 59 -2.43 3.68 4.38
N MET A 60 -2.44 4.31 5.54
CA MET A 60 -2.76 3.60 6.79
C MET A 60 -4.26 3.69 7.07
N TRP A 61 -4.86 2.55 7.46
CA TRP A 61 -6.26 2.46 7.82
C TRP A 61 -6.38 1.71 9.14
N HIS A 62 -6.88 2.38 10.16
CA HIS A 62 -7.02 1.81 11.50
C HIS A 62 -5.76 1.09 12.00
N GLY A 63 -4.60 1.69 11.77
CA GLY A 63 -3.32 1.18 12.25
C GLY A 63 -2.70 0.07 11.40
N VAL A 64 -3.30 -0.28 10.27
CA VAL A 64 -2.75 -1.27 9.32
C VAL A 64 -2.39 -0.57 8.02
N LEU A 65 -1.20 -0.84 7.48
CA LEU A 65 -0.81 -0.28 6.20
C LEU A 65 -1.48 -1.04 5.06
N LEU A 66 -2.15 -0.31 4.18
CA LEU A 66 -2.72 -0.83 2.94
C LEU A 66 -1.86 -0.30 1.79
N ALA A 67 -1.18 -1.19 1.07
CA ALA A 67 -0.23 -0.76 0.05
C ALA A 67 -0.35 -1.59 -1.22
N TYR A 68 -0.07 -0.93 -2.34
CA TYR A 68 0.09 -1.58 -3.63
C TYR A 68 1.56 -1.85 -3.92
N GLY A 69 1.83 -2.95 -4.63
CA GLY A 69 3.10 -3.13 -5.30
C GLY A 69 3.15 -2.34 -6.60
N ARG A 70 4.27 -2.45 -7.30
CA ARG A 70 4.45 -1.92 -8.65
C ARG A 70 4.60 -3.12 -9.59
N TYR A 71 4.04 -3.05 -10.79
CA TYR A 71 4.20 -4.14 -11.76
C TYR A 71 5.63 -4.18 -12.32
N THR A 72 6.09 -5.41 -12.62
CA THR A 72 7.44 -5.67 -13.12
C THR A 72 7.48 -6.13 -14.58
N GLY A 73 6.34 -6.62 -15.10
CA GLY A 73 6.26 -7.15 -16.45
C GLY A 73 6.45 -6.07 -17.52
N GLY A 74 7.19 -6.42 -18.59
CA GLY A 74 7.51 -5.46 -19.64
C GLY A 74 6.43 -5.29 -20.71
N ASP A 75 5.52 -6.23 -20.84
CA ASP A 75 4.54 -6.29 -21.92
C ASP A 75 3.10 -6.17 -21.43
N THR A 76 2.88 -5.35 -20.41
CA THR A 76 1.52 -5.12 -19.91
C THR A 76 0.84 -3.98 -20.66
N VAL A 77 -0.49 -4.13 -20.84
CA VAL A 77 -1.32 -3.19 -21.59
C VAL A 77 -1.49 -1.86 -20.87
N TYR A 78 -1.34 -1.85 -19.54
CA TYR A 78 -1.56 -0.67 -18.70
C TYR A 78 -0.26 -0.17 -18.10
N ASN A 79 0.68 0.14 -18.97
CA ASN A 79 2.04 0.50 -18.58
C ASN A 79 2.18 2.01 -18.33
N ASN A 80 1.31 2.56 -17.49
CA ASN A 80 1.28 4.01 -17.22
C ASN A 80 2.29 4.45 -16.16
N LEU A 81 2.81 3.53 -15.37
CA LEU A 81 3.84 3.81 -14.38
C LEU A 81 5.14 3.08 -14.76
N PRO A 82 6.31 3.65 -14.44
CA PRO A 82 7.57 2.95 -14.68
C PRO A 82 7.61 1.62 -13.93
N ASN A 83 8.17 0.60 -14.58
CA ASN A 83 8.30 -0.73 -14.00
C ASN A 83 9.17 -0.69 -12.74
N GLY A 84 8.79 -1.49 -11.75
CA GLY A 84 9.51 -1.54 -10.50
C GLY A 84 8.93 -2.61 -9.58
N ALA A 85 9.31 -2.53 -8.33
CA ALA A 85 8.81 -3.43 -7.30
C ALA A 85 8.75 -2.70 -5.96
N ARG A 86 7.77 -3.07 -5.14
CA ARG A 86 7.77 -2.61 -3.75
C ARG A 86 8.70 -3.48 -2.94
N VAL A 87 9.61 -2.84 -2.23
CA VAL A 87 10.51 -3.51 -1.29
C VAL A 87 9.95 -3.29 0.11
N ILE A 88 10.00 -4.34 0.92
CA ILE A 88 9.59 -4.32 2.32
C ILE A 88 10.80 -4.78 3.13
N GLU A 89 11.28 -3.92 4.03
CA GLU A 89 12.42 -4.23 4.88
C GLU A 89 11.95 -4.46 6.31
N LEU A 90 12.13 -5.68 6.79
CA LEU A 90 11.81 -6.08 8.16
C LEU A 90 13.12 -6.20 8.94
N THR A 91 13.10 -5.71 10.18
CA THR A 91 14.25 -5.84 11.07
C THR A 91 13.86 -6.68 12.27
N GLU A 92 14.59 -7.77 12.52
CA GLU A 92 14.31 -8.66 13.62
C GLU A 92 14.35 -7.89 14.95
N GLY A 93 13.36 -8.16 15.80
CA GLY A 93 13.22 -7.51 17.09
C GLY A 93 12.59 -6.13 17.07
N GLU A 94 12.30 -5.60 15.91
CA GLU A 94 11.65 -4.27 15.77
C GLU A 94 10.23 -4.40 15.28
N LYS A 95 9.35 -3.54 15.81
CA LYS A 95 8.00 -3.36 15.27
C LYS A 95 8.05 -2.34 14.14
N GLY A 96 7.10 -2.45 13.21
CA GLY A 96 7.10 -1.60 12.05
C GLY A 96 8.06 -2.10 10.98
N PHE A 97 8.17 -1.36 9.91
CA PHE A 97 9.02 -1.72 8.78
C PHE A 97 9.25 -0.51 7.88
N ARG A 98 10.22 -0.62 7.00
CA ARG A 98 10.47 0.35 5.94
C ARG A 98 10.00 -0.21 4.61
N SER A 99 9.56 0.65 3.70
CA SER A 99 9.13 0.24 2.38
C SER A 99 9.41 1.34 1.36
N TRP A 100 9.70 0.93 0.14
CA TRP A 100 9.89 1.86 -0.98
C TRP A 100 9.57 1.16 -2.29
N ILE A 101 9.45 1.95 -3.35
CA ILE A 101 9.35 1.43 -4.72
C ILE A 101 10.73 1.57 -5.36
N ARG A 102 11.28 0.45 -5.80
CA ARG A 102 12.53 0.43 -6.57
C ARG A 102 12.20 0.27 -8.05
N LEU A 103 12.62 1.23 -8.84
CA LEU A 103 12.40 1.22 -10.28
C LEU A 103 13.48 0.43 -11.00
N LYS A 104 13.21 0.09 -12.26
CA LYS A 104 14.09 -0.72 -13.12
C LYS A 104 15.50 -0.12 -13.25
N ASP A 105 15.64 1.21 -13.17
CA ASP A 105 16.91 1.92 -13.30
C ASP A 105 17.61 2.12 -11.94
N ASN A 106 17.21 1.41 -10.89
CA ASN A 106 17.69 1.52 -9.52
C ASN A 106 17.25 2.80 -8.79
N HIS A 107 16.41 3.61 -9.39
CA HIS A 107 15.82 4.78 -8.72
C HIS A 107 14.83 4.30 -7.63
N ILE A 108 14.78 5.01 -6.52
CA ILE A 108 13.90 4.69 -5.39
C ILE A 108 12.87 5.80 -5.25
N GLU A 109 11.60 5.42 -5.12
CA GLU A 109 10.48 6.32 -4.87
C GLU A 109 9.70 5.89 -3.64
N GLN A 110 8.93 6.80 -3.05
CA GLN A 110 8.00 6.53 -1.95
C GLN A 110 8.65 5.81 -0.77
N GLU A 111 9.81 6.26 -0.35
CA GLU A 111 10.44 5.69 0.84
C GLU A 111 9.64 6.10 2.08
N VAL A 112 9.13 5.11 2.81
CA VAL A 112 8.32 5.33 4.00
C VAL A 112 8.76 4.41 5.12
N LYS A 113 8.49 4.84 6.35
CA LYS A 113 8.68 4.05 7.56
C LYS A 113 7.33 3.89 8.24
N PHE A 114 6.88 2.66 8.42
CA PHE A 114 5.61 2.37 9.08
C PHE A 114 5.85 2.15 10.58
N PRO A 115 5.04 2.75 11.47
CA PRO A 115 3.90 3.61 11.15
C PRO A 115 4.22 5.11 11.05
N GLU A 116 5.44 5.54 11.33
CA GLU A 116 5.77 6.95 11.55
C GLU A 116 5.41 7.86 10.38
N SER A 117 5.68 7.42 9.15
CA SER A 117 5.39 8.23 7.95
C SER A 117 3.90 8.50 7.74
N PHE A 118 3.04 7.68 8.36
CA PHE A 118 1.59 7.74 8.16
C PHE A 118 0.86 8.43 9.32
N LEU A 119 1.58 8.79 10.36
CA LEU A 119 1.00 9.52 11.48
C LEU A 119 0.85 10.99 11.10
N LYS A 120 -0.28 11.59 11.51
CA LYS A 120 -0.51 13.00 11.22
C LYS A 120 0.43 13.87 12.06
N PRO A 121 0.98 14.94 11.45
CA PRO A 121 1.75 15.90 12.24
C PRO A 121 0.88 16.49 13.33
N ARG A 122 1.41 16.58 14.54
CA ARG A 122 0.75 17.34 15.61
C ARG A 122 0.92 18.83 15.32
N LYS A 123 -0.18 19.53 15.40
CA LYS A 123 -0.16 20.99 15.33
C LYS A 123 0.19 21.56 16.68
#